data_481a377e53913de04f8e366468395fc9
#
_entry.id   481a377e53913de04f8e366468395fc9
#
_cell.length_a   1.000
_cell.length_b   1.000
_cell.length_c   1.000
_cell.angle_alpha   90.00
_cell.angle_beta   90.00
_cell.angle_gamma   90.00
#
_symmetry.space_group_name_H-M   'P 1'
#
loop_
_entity.id
_entity.type
_entity.pdbx_description
1 polymer ?
#
loop_
_entity_poly.entity_id
_entity_poly.type
_entity_poly.pdbx_seq_one_letter_code
_entity_poly.pdbx_strand_id
1 'polypeptide(L)'
;MGIMGDILDVTMNGGQQGVIVSAISRRANLSHYAVLDKCEKLINAGLVETRRDDRNRKFMITEKGLKFFDEFKNFQNLLNFSLQIKIHSSLLSGTRN
;
A
#
# COMPACT_ATOMS: atom_id res chain seq x y z
N MET A 1 -4.33 -5.16 -4.16
CA MET A 1 -3.00 -4.77 -3.69
C MET A 1 -2.56 -5.74 -2.61
N GLY A 2 -1.27 -6.03 -2.52
CA GLY A 2 -0.78 -6.96 -1.51
C GLY A 2 -0.67 -6.33 -0.13
N ILE A 3 -0.20 -7.14 0.82
CA ILE A 3 -0.06 -6.72 2.21
C ILE A 3 0.81 -5.47 2.34
N MET A 4 1.91 -5.42 1.61
CA MET A 4 2.81 -4.26 1.65
C MET A 4 2.12 -2.99 1.18
N GLY A 5 1.35 -3.11 0.10
CA GLY A 5 0.58 -1.98 -0.42
C GLY A 5 -0.48 -1.50 0.56
N ASP A 6 -1.12 -2.44 1.25
CA ASP A 6 -2.12 -2.10 2.25
C ASP A 6 -1.51 -1.32 3.42
N ILE A 7 -0.32 -1.74 3.86
CA ILE A 7 0.38 -1.05 4.93
C ILE A 7 0.81 0.35 4.49
N LEU A 8 1.32 0.47 3.28
CA LEU A 8 1.69 1.79 2.74
C LEU A 8 0.48 2.72 2.69
N ASP A 9 -0.67 2.19 2.26
CA ASP A 9 -1.90 2.96 2.19
C ASP A 9 -2.30 3.48 3.57
N VAL A 10 -2.25 2.62 4.58
CA VAL A 10 -2.58 3.02 5.94
C VAL A 10 -1.60 4.08 6.45
N THR A 11 -0.30 3.91 6.21
CA THR A 11 0.69 4.88 6.67
C THR A 11 0.54 6.21 5.94
N MET A 12 0.18 6.18 4.67
CA MET A 12 -0.07 7.39 3.90
C MET A 12 -1.25 8.17 4.49
N ASN A 13 -2.31 7.47 4.84
CA ASN A 13 -3.50 8.12 5.41
C ASN A 13 -3.22 8.70 6.80
N GLY A 14 -2.21 8.21 7.49
CA GLY A 14 -1.81 8.76 8.78
C GLY A 14 -1.05 10.06 8.70
N GLY A 15 -0.56 10.42 7.51
CA GLY A 15 0.14 11.68 7.29
C GLY A 15 1.40 11.82 8.14
N GLN A 16 1.71 13.06 8.49
CA GLN A 16 2.91 13.37 9.25
C GLN A 16 2.84 12.93 10.71
N GLN A 17 1.66 12.72 11.20
CA GLN A 17 1.49 12.25 12.58
C GLN A 17 1.90 10.80 12.75
N GLY A 18 1.85 10.04 11.67
CA GLY A 18 2.21 8.64 11.71
C GLY A 18 1.08 7.76 12.21
N VAL A 19 1.32 6.46 12.18
CA VAL A 19 0.32 5.46 12.56
C VAL A 19 0.99 4.45 13.49
N ILE A 20 0.30 4.09 14.56
CA ILE A 20 0.79 3.08 15.51
C ILE A 20 0.48 1.68 14.98
N VAL A 21 1.21 0.70 15.51
CA VAL A 21 1.09 -0.70 15.07
C VAL A 21 -0.35 -1.21 15.18
N SER A 22 -1.03 -0.90 16.27
CA SER A 22 -2.39 -1.39 16.47
C SER A 22 -3.36 -0.87 15.43
N ALA A 23 -3.17 0.36 14.98
CA ALA A 23 -4.02 0.93 13.93
C ALA A 23 -3.75 0.25 12.59
N ILE A 24 -2.48 0.01 12.27
CA ILE A 24 -2.13 -0.71 11.05
C ILE A 24 -2.70 -2.12 11.09
N SER A 25 -2.53 -2.79 12.22
CA SER A 25 -3.04 -4.14 12.41
C SER A 25 -4.53 -4.22 12.14
N ARG A 26 -5.28 -3.29 12.70
CA ARG A 26 -6.73 -3.24 12.54
C ARG A 26 -7.15 -2.97 11.11
N ARG A 27 -6.53 -1.94 10.50
CA ARG A 27 -6.94 -1.49 9.16
C ARG A 27 -6.51 -2.45 8.07
N ALA A 28 -5.34 -3.06 8.24
CA ALA A 28 -4.83 -4.02 7.25
C ALA A 28 -5.26 -5.45 7.56
N ASN A 29 -5.96 -5.66 8.68
CA ASN A 29 -6.42 -6.98 9.12
C ASN A 29 -5.25 -7.96 9.23
N LEU A 30 -4.24 -7.55 9.99
CA LEU A 30 -3.03 -8.34 10.18
C LEU A 30 -2.74 -8.44 11.68
N SER A 31 -1.97 -9.48 12.06
CA SER A 31 -1.49 -9.58 13.43
C SER A 31 -0.41 -8.52 13.68
N HIS A 32 -0.19 -8.18 14.95
CA HIS A 32 0.88 -7.27 15.32
C HIS A 32 2.23 -7.74 14.80
N TYR A 33 2.47 -9.03 14.93
CA TYR A 33 3.72 -9.63 14.47
C TYR A 33 3.91 -9.42 12.96
N ALA A 34 2.85 -9.68 12.19
CA ALA A 34 2.92 -9.50 10.74
C ALA A 34 3.15 -8.05 10.36
N VAL A 35 2.51 -7.11 11.07
CA VAL A 35 2.72 -5.68 10.84
C VAL A 35 4.16 -5.30 11.08
N LEU A 36 4.73 -5.72 12.21
CA LEU A 36 6.11 -5.41 12.55
C LEU A 36 7.09 -5.98 11.53
N ASP A 37 6.85 -7.22 11.11
CA ASP A 37 7.69 -7.86 10.10
C ASP A 37 7.68 -7.09 8.78
N LYS A 38 6.49 -6.74 8.30
CA LYS A 38 6.36 -6.03 7.03
C LYS A 38 6.86 -4.59 7.12
N CYS A 39 6.59 -3.92 8.24
CA CYS A 39 7.09 -2.57 8.44
C CYS A 39 8.62 -2.53 8.45
N GLU A 40 9.25 -3.53 9.05
CA GLU A 40 10.71 -3.63 9.06
C GLU A 40 11.25 -3.68 7.63
N LYS A 41 10.62 -4.47 6.78
CA LYS A 41 11.01 -4.57 5.37
C LYS A 41 10.82 -3.25 4.64
N LEU A 42 9.73 -2.55 4.93
CA LEU A 42 9.46 -1.25 4.32
C LEU A 42 10.46 -0.20 4.79
N ILE A 43 10.84 -0.26 6.06
CA ILE A 43 11.85 0.65 6.60
C ILE A 43 13.20 0.39 5.92
N ASN A 44 13.58 -0.87 5.78
CA ASN A 44 14.85 -1.22 5.14
C ASN A 44 14.88 -0.79 3.67
N ALA A 45 13.73 -0.75 3.02
CA ALA A 45 13.63 -0.27 1.65
C ALA A 45 13.54 1.26 1.54
N GLY A 46 13.45 1.95 2.68
CA GLY A 46 13.35 3.40 2.69
C GLY A 46 11.97 3.95 2.37
N LEU A 47 10.95 3.09 2.37
CA LEU A 47 9.59 3.50 2.02
C LEU A 47 8.79 3.99 3.22
N VAL A 48 9.18 3.57 4.41
CA VAL A 48 8.55 3.95 5.67
C VAL A 48 9.65 4.29 6.64
N GLU A 49 9.39 5.24 7.50
CA GLU A 49 10.29 5.55 8.62
C GLU A 49 9.53 5.44 9.92
N THR A 50 10.27 5.29 11.00
CA THR A 50 9.67 5.13 12.31
C THR A 50 10.17 6.21 13.24
N ARG A 51 9.28 6.64 14.14
CA ARG A 51 9.60 7.64 15.15
C ARG A 51 8.94 7.21 16.45
N ARG A 52 9.67 7.36 17.54
CA ARG A 52 9.10 7.08 18.85
C ARG A 52 8.60 8.39 19.43
N ASP A 53 7.34 8.37 19.85
CA ASP A 53 6.68 9.51 20.46
C ASP A 53 6.09 9.04 21.77
N ASP A 54 6.60 9.55 22.89
CA ASP A 54 6.24 9.09 24.21
C ASP A 54 6.45 7.58 24.35
N ARG A 55 5.36 6.84 24.46
CA ARG A 55 5.40 5.39 24.61
C ARG A 55 5.10 4.66 23.32
N ASN A 56 4.76 5.40 22.27
CA ASN A 56 4.27 4.80 21.05
C ASN A 56 5.30 4.90 19.95
N ARG A 57 5.42 3.82 19.20
CA ARG A 57 6.21 3.81 17.97
C ARG A 57 5.27 4.09 16.82
N LYS A 58 5.58 5.12 16.05
CA LYS A 58 4.76 5.53 14.91
C LYS A 58 5.49 5.27 13.62
N PHE A 59 4.73 4.93 12.61
CA PHE A 59 5.24 4.64 11.27
C PHE A 59 4.68 5.66 10.30
N MET A 60 5.55 6.21 9.48
CA MET A 60 5.19 7.25 8.52
C MET A 60 5.75 6.88 7.17
N ILE A 61 4.98 7.16 6.12
CA ILE A 61 5.44 6.96 4.77
C ILE A 61 6.50 8.03 4.45
N THR A 62 7.56 7.63 3.76
CA THR A 62 8.60 8.57 3.33
C THR A 62 8.24 9.16 1.98
N GLU A 63 9.00 10.17 1.55
CA GLU A 63 8.83 10.73 0.23
C GLU A 63 9.03 9.65 -0.85
N LYS A 64 10.04 8.80 -0.63
CA LYS A 64 10.27 7.67 -1.53
C LYS A 64 9.08 6.72 -1.52
N GLY A 65 8.49 6.48 -0.34
CA GLY A 65 7.32 5.64 -0.22
C GLY A 65 6.11 6.22 -0.94
N LEU A 66 5.92 7.53 -0.87
CA LEU A 66 4.84 8.19 -1.59
C LEU A 66 4.98 8.01 -3.09
N LYS A 67 6.19 8.19 -3.60
CA LYS A 67 6.45 8.00 -5.03
C LYS A 67 6.22 6.57 -5.46
N PHE A 68 6.70 5.63 -4.65
CA PHE A 68 6.51 4.21 -4.93
C PHE A 68 5.03 3.84 -4.95
N PHE A 69 4.28 4.32 -3.97
CA PHE A 69 2.87 4.03 -3.88
C PHE A 69 2.09 4.61 -5.07
N ASP A 70 2.44 5.81 -5.45
CA ASP A 70 1.80 6.50 -6.58
C ASP A 70 2.06 5.74 -7.89
N GLU A 71 3.30 5.34 -8.12
CA GLU A 71 3.66 4.56 -9.31
C GLU A 71 2.96 3.20 -9.32
N PHE A 72 2.91 2.54 -8.17
CA PHE A 72 2.24 1.26 -8.04
C PHE A 72 0.75 1.40 -8.36
N LYS A 73 0.12 2.45 -7.85
CA LYS A 73 -1.29 2.70 -8.09
C LYS A 73 -1.57 2.99 -9.55
N ASN A 74 -0.72 3.78 -10.17
CA ASN A 74 -0.83 4.08 -11.60
C ASN A 74 -0.69 2.82 -12.44
N PHE A 75 0.25 1.96 -12.08
CA PHE A 75 0.44 0.69 -12.76
C PHE A 75 -0.79 -0.19 -12.64
N GLN A 76 -1.36 -0.27 -11.46
CA GLN A 76 -2.58 -1.04 -11.21
C GLN A 76 -3.75 -0.51 -12.04
N ASN A 77 -3.91 0.80 -12.07
CA ASN A 77 -4.97 1.42 -12.85
C ASN A 77 -4.79 1.14 -14.33
N LEU A 78 -3.57 1.18 -14.81
CA LEU A 78 -3.28 0.89 -16.21
C LEU A 78 -3.62 -0.55 -16.57
N LEU A 79 -3.28 -1.48 -15.69
CA LEU A 79 -3.62 -2.88 -15.90
C LEU A 79 -5.12 -3.10 -15.92
N ASN A 80 -5.83 -2.49 -14.99
CA ASN A 80 -7.27 -2.61 -14.93
C ASN A 80 -7.93 -2.04 -16.18
N PHE A 81 -7.42 -0.92 -16.66
CA PHE A 81 -7.91 -0.28 -17.87
C PHE A 81 -7.71 -1.20 -19.08
N SER A 82 -6.53 -1.78 -19.19
CA SER A 82 -6.22 -2.70 -20.28
C SER A 82 -7.12 -3.92 -20.27
N LEU A 83 -7.38 -4.46 -19.09
CA LEU A 83 -8.27 -5.61 -18.94
C LEU A 83 -9.71 -5.25 -19.34
N GLN A 84 -10.17 -4.08 -18.94
CA GLN A 84 -11.51 -3.63 -19.29
C GLN A 84 -11.66 -3.46 -20.80
N ILE A 85 -10.68 -2.88 -21.46
CA ILE A 85 -10.70 -2.71 -22.89
C ILE A 85 -10.73 -4.06 -23.58
N LYS A 86 -9.94 -5.01 -23.10
CA LYS A 86 -9.89 -6.34 -23.68
C LYS A 86 -11.23 -7.04 -23.57
N ILE A 87 -11.84 -6.98 -22.40
CA ILE A 87 -13.15 -7.60 -22.17
C ILE A 87 -14.21 -6.93 -23.05
N HIS A 88 -14.18 -5.61 -23.11
CA HIS A 88 -15.14 -4.86 -23.90
C HIS A 88 -15.03 -5.20 -25.39
N SER A 89 -13.82 -5.28 -25.91
CA SER A 89 -13.58 -5.65 -27.29
C SER A 89 -14.09 -7.06 -27.58
N SER A 90 -13.87 -7.96 -26.65
CA SER A 90 -14.32 -9.34 -26.80
C SER A 90 -15.85 -9.40 -26.90
N LEU A 91 -16.52 -8.64 -26.05
CA LEU A 91 -17.99 -8.60 -26.06
C LEU A 91 -18.53 -7.96 -27.32
N LEU A 92 -17.93 -6.87 -27.77
CA LEU A 92 -18.38 -6.18 -28.98
C LEU A 92 -18.08 -6.99 -30.22
N SER A 93 -17.02 -7.73 -30.23
CA SER A 93 -16.63 -8.55 -31.37
C SER A 93 -17.50 -9.80 -31.49
N GLY A 94 -18.32 -10.04 -30.52
CA GLY A 94 -19.16 -11.24 -30.54
C GLY A 94 -18.30 -12.48 -30.41
N THR A 95 -18.42 -13.35 -31.37
CA THR A 95 -17.73 -14.63 -31.32
C THR A 95 -16.27 -14.55 -31.73
N ARG A 96 -15.87 -13.41 -32.18
CA ARG A 96 -14.47 -13.27 -32.57
C ARG A 96 -13.59 -13.32 -31.34
N ASN A 97 -12.64 -14.13 -31.37
CA ASN A 97 -11.76 -14.29 -30.24
C ASN A 97 -10.34 -14.56 -30.66
#